data_fdedc6d50e7c3ef6b32a39d7a80d9d46
#
_entry.id   fdedc6d50e7c3ef6b32a39d7a80d9d46
#
_cell.length_a   1.000
_cell.length_b   1.000
_cell.length_c   1.000
_cell.angle_alpha   90.00
_cell.angle_beta   90.00
_cell.angle_gamma   90.00
#
_symmetry.space_group_name_H-M   'P 1'
#
loop_
_entity.id
_entity.type
_entity.pdbx_description
1 polymer ?
#
loop_
_entity_poly.entity_id
_entity_poly.type
_entity_poly.pdbx_seq_one_letter_code
_entity_poly.pdbx_strand_id
1 'polypeptide(L)'
;MAAQLRELRQRIRSVNSTKKITKAQELIATSRITRAQARVAESKPYAEEITNVLTELASASSNLDHPLLTERENPTRAAVLVVTSDRGMCGAYNANVLRTAEELQQLLRDQGKEPVLYVLGQKGVAYYGFRDREVEASWTGFSQQPGYADAAQALAPTETRAAWKALPAALQVAAVPGYGRKRVTEAMAAWW
;
A
#
# COMPACT_ATOMS: atom_id res chain seq x y z
N MET A 1 2.70 54.53 -1.28
CA MET A 1 1.76 54.05 -2.34
C MET A 1 2.46 53.32 -3.50
N ALA A 2 3.46 53.86 -4.17
CA ALA A 2 4.12 53.20 -5.32
C ALA A 2 4.80 51.84 -4.96
N ALA A 3 5.40 51.73 -3.78
CA ALA A 3 6.03 50.50 -3.31
C ALA A 3 5.00 49.38 -3.07
N GLN A 4 3.88 49.70 -2.42
CA GLN A 4 2.78 48.78 -2.20
C GLN A 4 2.15 48.26 -3.50
N LEU A 5 2.01 49.15 -4.50
CA LEU A 5 1.49 48.78 -5.81
C LEU A 5 2.44 47.83 -6.55
N ARG A 6 3.75 48.02 -6.40
CA ARG A 6 4.78 47.15 -6.99
C ARG A 6 4.74 45.76 -6.34
N GLU A 7 4.66 45.69 -5.02
CA GLU A 7 4.53 44.45 -4.26
C GLU A 7 3.26 43.67 -4.65
N LEU A 8 2.14 44.36 -4.76
CA LEU A 8 0.88 43.76 -5.17
C LEU A 8 0.94 43.14 -6.57
N ARG A 9 1.54 43.87 -7.51
CA ARG A 9 1.76 43.38 -8.88
C ARG A 9 2.68 42.15 -8.90
N GLN A 10 3.71 42.13 -8.07
CA GLN A 10 4.60 40.98 -7.94
C GLN A 10 3.87 39.76 -7.38
N ARG A 11 3.04 39.93 -6.34
CA ARG A 11 2.17 38.89 -5.82
C ARG A 11 1.21 38.33 -6.86
N ILE A 12 0.53 39.18 -7.60
CA ILE A 12 -0.38 38.78 -8.68
C ILE A 12 0.37 37.92 -9.72
N ARG A 13 1.57 38.31 -10.13
CA ARG A 13 2.38 37.53 -11.07
C ARG A 13 2.76 36.18 -10.51
N SER A 14 3.19 36.11 -9.26
CA SER A 14 3.56 34.87 -8.56
C SER A 14 2.37 33.93 -8.49
N VAL A 15 1.20 34.43 -8.04
CA VAL A 15 -0.03 33.62 -7.95
C VAL A 15 -0.47 33.12 -9.32
N ASN A 16 -0.40 33.96 -10.36
CA ASN A 16 -0.74 33.54 -11.71
C ASN A 16 0.21 32.46 -12.26
N SER A 17 1.49 32.52 -11.93
CA SER A 17 2.45 31.47 -12.29
C SER A 17 2.12 30.16 -11.56
N THR A 18 1.88 30.21 -10.25
CA THR A 18 1.46 29.05 -9.45
C THR A 18 0.16 28.45 -9.98
N LYS A 19 -0.84 29.27 -10.32
CA LYS A 19 -2.10 28.81 -10.92
C LYS A 19 -1.85 27.99 -12.21
N LYS A 20 -0.97 28.48 -13.10
CA LYS A 20 -0.63 27.76 -14.35
C LYS A 20 0.03 26.41 -14.07
N ILE A 21 0.97 26.37 -13.13
CA ILE A 21 1.66 25.13 -12.72
C ILE A 21 0.65 24.13 -12.13
N THR A 22 -0.21 24.59 -11.22
CA THR A 22 -1.23 23.73 -10.59
C THR A 22 -2.21 23.17 -11.63
N LYS A 23 -2.63 23.98 -12.60
CA LYS A 23 -3.51 23.52 -13.69
C LYS A 23 -2.85 22.47 -14.58
N ALA A 24 -1.57 22.64 -14.88
CA ALA A 24 -0.80 21.65 -15.62
C ALA A 24 -0.68 20.32 -14.82
N GLN A 25 -0.41 20.39 -13.52
CA GLN A 25 -0.36 19.22 -12.64
C GLN A 25 -1.71 18.50 -12.55
N GLU A 26 -2.82 19.23 -12.49
CA GLU A 26 -4.18 18.69 -12.51
C GLU A 26 -4.42 17.86 -13.79
N LEU A 27 -4.07 18.39 -14.96
CA LEU A 27 -4.21 17.68 -16.24
C LEU A 27 -3.37 16.39 -16.29
N ILE A 28 -2.12 16.46 -15.82
CA ILE A 28 -1.24 15.30 -15.75
C ILE A 28 -1.82 14.25 -14.78
N ALA A 29 -2.28 14.66 -13.60
CA ALA A 29 -2.87 13.77 -12.61
C ALA A 29 -4.12 13.07 -13.14
N THR A 30 -5.03 13.82 -13.78
CA THR A 30 -6.25 13.28 -14.40
C THR A 30 -5.92 12.20 -15.44
N SER A 31 -4.94 12.46 -16.34
CA SER A 31 -4.52 11.47 -17.33
C SER A 31 -3.93 10.20 -16.68
N ARG A 32 -3.18 10.35 -15.58
CA ARG A 32 -2.59 9.21 -14.87
C ARG A 32 -3.63 8.37 -14.13
N ILE A 33 -4.62 9.02 -13.50
CA ILE A 33 -5.72 8.34 -12.82
C ILE A 33 -6.48 7.44 -13.81
N THR A 34 -6.85 7.97 -14.96
CA THR A 34 -7.56 7.19 -15.99
C THR A 34 -6.79 5.94 -16.42
N ARG A 35 -5.47 6.07 -16.63
CA ARG A 35 -4.62 4.92 -16.97
C ARG A 35 -4.50 3.91 -15.82
N ALA A 36 -4.38 4.38 -14.59
CA ALA A 36 -4.31 3.50 -13.43
C ALA A 36 -5.62 2.73 -13.23
N GLN A 37 -6.77 3.40 -13.37
CA GLN A 37 -8.08 2.77 -13.31
C GLN A 37 -8.28 1.72 -14.41
N ALA A 38 -7.82 2.00 -15.63
CA ALA A 38 -7.86 1.03 -16.72
C ALA A 38 -7.07 -0.24 -16.40
N ARG A 39 -5.85 -0.10 -15.87
CA ARG A 39 -5.03 -1.25 -15.45
C ARG A 39 -5.70 -2.09 -14.37
N VAL A 40 -6.30 -1.44 -13.36
CA VAL A 40 -7.05 -2.14 -12.31
C VAL A 40 -8.23 -2.90 -12.91
N ALA A 41 -8.97 -2.28 -13.84
CA ALA A 41 -10.09 -2.92 -14.52
C ALA A 41 -9.66 -4.12 -15.40
N GLU A 42 -8.48 -4.05 -16.00
CA GLU A 42 -7.91 -5.14 -16.82
C GLU A 42 -7.44 -6.32 -15.97
N SER A 43 -6.85 -6.07 -14.79
CA SER A 43 -6.31 -7.13 -13.93
C SER A 43 -7.35 -7.78 -13.02
N LYS A 44 -8.44 -7.08 -12.72
CA LYS A 44 -9.46 -7.54 -11.78
C LYS A 44 -10.11 -8.88 -12.17
N PRO A 45 -10.55 -9.13 -13.43
CA PRO A 45 -11.13 -10.40 -13.83
C PRO A 45 -10.19 -11.59 -13.61
N TYR A 46 -8.89 -11.41 -13.91
CA TYR A 46 -7.89 -12.45 -13.66
C TYR A 46 -7.72 -12.76 -12.17
N ALA A 47 -7.67 -11.74 -11.33
CA ALA A 47 -7.54 -11.91 -9.88
C ALA A 47 -8.79 -12.58 -9.26
N GLU A 48 -9.98 -12.25 -9.75
CA GLU A 48 -11.23 -12.88 -9.32
C GLU A 48 -11.26 -14.36 -9.72
N GLU A 49 -10.90 -14.68 -10.98
CA GLU A 49 -10.95 -16.04 -11.50
C GLU A 49 -9.92 -16.96 -10.83
N ILE A 50 -8.69 -16.49 -10.61
CA ILE A 50 -7.68 -17.27 -9.90
C ILE A 50 -8.07 -17.51 -8.44
N THR A 51 -8.78 -16.57 -7.81
CA THR A 51 -9.32 -16.74 -6.47
C THR A 51 -10.41 -17.80 -6.42
N ASN A 52 -11.29 -17.82 -7.40
CA ASN A 52 -12.33 -18.84 -7.53
C ASN A 52 -11.72 -20.22 -7.72
N VAL A 53 -10.77 -20.37 -8.66
CA VAL A 53 -10.05 -21.62 -8.90
C VAL A 53 -9.34 -22.13 -7.64
N LEU A 54 -8.65 -21.26 -6.90
CA LEU A 54 -7.99 -21.64 -5.65
C LEU A 54 -9.01 -22.04 -4.58
N THR A 55 -10.16 -21.40 -4.52
CA THR A 55 -11.22 -21.73 -3.58
C THR A 55 -11.84 -23.08 -3.91
N GLU A 56 -12.12 -23.36 -5.18
CA GLU A 56 -12.61 -24.66 -5.64
C GLU A 56 -11.59 -25.77 -5.37
N LEU A 57 -10.32 -25.53 -5.69
CA LEU A 57 -9.23 -26.47 -5.43
C LEU A 57 -9.10 -26.78 -3.94
N ALA A 58 -9.16 -25.77 -3.08
CA ALA A 58 -9.10 -25.93 -1.63
C ALA A 58 -10.32 -26.69 -1.07
N SER A 59 -11.51 -26.54 -1.69
CA SER A 59 -12.72 -27.24 -1.29
C SER A 59 -12.77 -28.69 -1.81
N ALA A 60 -12.20 -28.94 -2.99
CA ALA A 60 -12.21 -30.27 -3.64
C ALA A 60 -11.12 -31.21 -3.17
N SER A 61 -10.03 -30.68 -2.59
CA SER A 61 -8.86 -31.44 -2.17
C SER A 61 -8.77 -31.49 -0.65
N SER A 62 -8.98 -32.66 -0.06
CA SER A 62 -8.80 -32.92 1.37
C SER A 62 -7.32 -32.91 1.82
N ASN A 63 -6.38 -32.87 0.87
CA ASN A 63 -4.93 -32.97 1.11
C ASN A 63 -4.13 -31.86 0.41
N LEU A 64 -4.62 -30.61 0.41
CA LEU A 64 -3.83 -29.51 -0.09
C LEU A 64 -2.79 -29.09 0.99
N ASP A 65 -1.71 -29.85 1.06
CA ASP A 65 -0.57 -29.54 1.91
C ASP A 65 0.35 -28.52 1.20
N HIS A 66 -0.13 -27.26 1.12
CA HIS A 66 0.66 -26.18 0.56
C HIS A 66 1.02 -25.20 1.68
N PRO A 67 2.31 -24.83 1.84
CA PRO A 67 2.77 -23.97 2.95
C PRO A 67 2.07 -22.60 3.07
N LEU A 68 1.41 -22.12 1.99
CA LEU A 68 0.64 -20.88 1.98
C LEU A 68 -0.84 -21.08 2.36
N LEU A 69 -1.34 -22.32 2.31
CA LEU A 69 -2.74 -22.65 2.61
C LEU A 69 -2.90 -23.34 3.97
N THR A 70 -1.81 -23.92 4.49
CA THR A 70 -1.79 -24.58 5.79
C THR A 70 -1.51 -23.57 6.90
N GLU A 71 -2.43 -23.44 7.83
CA GLU A 71 -2.25 -22.58 9.01
C GLU A 71 -1.16 -23.14 9.93
N ARG A 72 -0.29 -22.27 10.44
CA ARG A 72 0.71 -22.66 11.43
C ARG A 72 0.06 -22.83 12.79
N GLU A 73 0.43 -23.87 13.50
CA GLU A 73 -0.11 -24.19 14.84
C GLU A 73 0.10 -23.05 15.85
N ASN A 74 1.25 -22.34 15.78
CA ASN A 74 1.56 -21.21 16.67
C ASN A 74 2.26 -20.07 15.90
N PRO A 75 1.53 -19.19 15.22
CA PRO A 75 2.12 -18.04 14.53
C PRO A 75 2.52 -16.96 15.54
N THR A 76 3.82 -16.81 15.81
CA THR A 76 4.37 -15.82 16.75
C THR A 76 4.69 -14.48 16.07
N ARG A 77 4.96 -14.47 14.75
CA ARG A 77 5.30 -13.27 13.96
C ARG A 77 4.27 -13.01 12.88
N ALA A 78 3.95 -11.75 12.65
CA ALA A 78 3.03 -11.34 11.59
C ALA A 78 3.67 -10.27 10.70
N ALA A 79 3.71 -10.50 9.38
CA ALA A 79 4.20 -9.52 8.43
C ALA A 79 3.15 -8.43 8.19
N VAL A 80 3.55 -7.16 8.28
CA VAL A 80 2.72 -5.99 8.01
C VAL A 80 3.33 -5.23 6.84
N LEU A 81 2.69 -5.28 5.67
CA LEU A 81 3.09 -4.51 4.51
C LEU A 81 2.36 -3.17 4.50
N VAL A 82 3.11 -2.09 4.62
CA VAL A 82 2.60 -0.71 4.64
C VAL A 82 2.90 -0.06 3.30
N VAL A 83 1.86 0.20 2.51
CA VAL A 83 1.99 0.80 1.18
C VAL A 83 1.69 2.30 1.26
N THR A 84 2.73 3.11 1.10
CA THR A 84 2.65 4.58 1.08
C THR A 84 3.10 5.14 -0.27
N SER A 85 2.94 6.44 -0.47
CA SER A 85 3.43 7.10 -1.68
C SER A 85 4.90 7.53 -1.56
N ASP A 86 5.58 7.65 -2.71
CA ASP A 86 6.91 8.28 -2.76
C ASP A 86 6.81 9.80 -2.71
N ARG A 87 5.75 10.38 -3.27
CA ARG A 87 5.55 11.82 -3.35
C ARG A 87 4.37 12.28 -2.49
N GLY A 88 4.36 13.58 -2.19
CA GLY A 88 3.25 14.22 -1.49
C GLY A 88 2.09 14.57 -2.43
N MET A 89 1.20 15.45 -1.95
CA MET A 89 -0.01 15.92 -2.64
C MET A 89 -1.05 14.80 -2.92
N CYS A 90 -1.13 13.83 -2.01
CA CYS A 90 -2.09 12.73 -2.04
C CYS A 90 -3.17 12.85 -0.95
N GLY A 91 -3.46 14.08 -0.50
CA GLY A 91 -4.44 14.33 0.56
C GLY A 91 -4.06 13.59 1.86
N ALA A 92 -5.05 13.02 2.51
CA ALA A 92 -4.88 12.27 3.78
C ALA A 92 -4.41 10.82 3.59
N TYR A 93 -4.12 10.37 2.37
CA TYR A 93 -3.78 8.96 2.08
C TYR A 93 -2.68 8.41 3.01
N ASN A 94 -1.49 9.03 2.99
CA ASN A 94 -0.37 8.54 3.80
C ASN A 94 -0.67 8.59 5.31
N ALA A 95 -1.31 9.67 5.78
CA ALA A 95 -1.67 9.80 7.18
C ALA A 95 -2.65 8.70 7.63
N ASN A 96 -3.65 8.39 6.81
CA ASN A 96 -4.62 7.35 7.11
C ASN A 96 -3.98 5.95 7.08
N VAL A 97 -3.15 5.65 6.06
CA VAL A 97 -2.45 4.36 5.97
C VAL A 97 -1.54 4.15 7.18
N LEU A 98 -0.73 5.15 7.54
CA LEU A 98 0.18 5.05 8.68
C LEU A 98 -0.56 4.88 10.00
N ARG A 99 -1.66 5.62 10.21
CA ARG A 99 -2.50 5.44 11.39
C ARG A 99 -3.07 4.03 11.47
N THR A 100 -3.67 3.55 10.39
CA THR A 100 -4.21 2.18 10.32
C THR A 100 -3.12 1.12 10.52
N ALA A 101 -1.91 1.35 10.01
CA ALA A 101 -0.78 0.45 10.23
C ALA A 101 -0.33 0.41 11.70
N GLU A 102 -0.34 1.53 12.40
CA GLU A 102 -0.04 1.56 13.84
C GLU A 102 -1.13 0.85 14.67
N GLU A 103 -2.41 1.09 14.33
CA GLU A 103 -3.56 0.39 14.95
C GLU A 103 -3.45 -1.13 14.75
N LEU A 104 -3.09 -1.57 13.54
CA LEU A 104 -2.89 -2.98 13.22
C LEU A 104 -1.73 -3.59 14.00
N GLN A 105 -0.60 -2.89 14.08
CA GLN A 105 0.55 -3.37 14.85
C GLN A 105 0.22 -3.50 16.34
N GLN A 106 -0.55 -2.56 16.89
CA GLN A 106 -1.00 -2.64 18.27
C GLN A 106 -1.90 -3.86 18.48
N LEU A 107 -2.88 -4.06 17.61
CA LEU A 107 -3.76 -5.22 17.64
C LEU A 107 -2.99 -6.53 17.59
N LEU A 108 -1.96 -6.63 16.76
CA LEU A 108 -1.12 -7.84 16.68
C LEU A 108 -0.35 -8.10 17.97
N ARG A 109 0.19 -7.03 18.60
CA ARG A 109 0.85 -7.15 19.91
C ARG A 109 -0.11 -7.59 21.00
N ASP A 110 -1.32 -7.04 21.02
CA ASP A 110 -2.37 -7.42 21.97
C ASP A 110 -2.78 -8.90 21.82
N GLN A 111 -2.63 -9.45 20.59
CA GLN A 111 -2.81 -10.87 20.30
C GLN A 111 -1.56 -11.74 20.61
N GLY A 112 -0.52 -11.17 21.20
CA GLY A 112 0.74 -11.87 21.48
C GLY A 112 1.61 -12.13 20.25
N LYS A 113 1.38 -11.44 19.13
CA LYS A 113 2.16 -11.58 17.90
C LYS A 113 3.16 -10.43 17.73
N GLU A 114 4.34 -10.72 17.23
CA GLU A 114 5.36 -9.75 16.89
C GLU A 114 5.12 -9.22 15.46
N PRO A 115 4.76 -7.93 15.26
CA PRO A 115 4.60 -7.37 13.94
C PRO A 115 5.95 -7.08 13.29
N VAL A 116 6.17 -7.61 12.09
CA VAL A 116 7.36 -7.36 11.26
C VAL A 116 6.97 -6.41 10.13
N LEU A 117 7.61 -5.24 10.09
CA LEU A 117 7.27 -4.16 9.16
C LEU A 117 8.00 -4.28 7.83
N TYR A 118 7.23 -4.22 6.76
CA TYR A 118 7.67 -4.04 5.39
C TYR A 118 7.06 -2.76 4.84
N VAL A 119 7.86 -1.87 4.28
CA VAL A 119 7.39 -0.53 3.92
C VAL A 119 7.64 -0.24 2.44
N LEU A 120 6.58 0.11 1.74
CA LEU A 120 6.62 0.62 0.38
C LEU A 120 6.36 2.13 0.37
N GLY A 121 7.22 2.86 -0.35
CA GLY A 121 7.10 4.29 -0.57
C GLY A 121 7.89 5.15 0.42
N GLN A 122 8.48 6.21 -0.12
CA GLN A 122 9.37 7.11 0.60
C GLN A 122 8.72 7.76 1.83
N LYS A 123 7.41 7.99 1.81
CA LYS A 123 6.71 8.63 2.93
C LYS A 123 6.62 7.73 4.16
N GLY A 124 6.40 6.44 3.96
CA GLY A 124 6.44 5.45 5.04
C GLY A 124 7.84 5.23 5.58
N VAL A 125 8.83 5.09 4.70
CA VAL A 125 10.24 4.95 5.09
C VAL A 125 10.68 6.13 5.96
N ALA A 126 10.39 7.36 5.52
CA ALA A 126 10.72 8.55 6.30
C ALA A 126 9.98 8.62 7.64
N TYR A 127 8.71 8.20 7.68
CA TYR A 127 7.91 8.18 8.90
C TYR A 127 8.46 7.23 9.96
N TYR A 128 8.78 6.00 9.58
CA TYR A 128 9.32 5.00 10.50
C TYR A 128 10.78 5.29 10.87
N GLY A 129 11.60 5.75 9.91
CA GLY A 129 12.97 6.16 10.19
C GLY A 129 13.08 7.35 11.17
N PHE A 130 12.16 8.34 11.07
CA PHE A 130 12.13 9.45 12.03
C PHE A 130 11.76 9.02 13.45
N ARG A 131 11.08 7.89 13.60
CA ARG A 131 10.66 7.32 14.90
C ARG A 131 11.55 6.20 15.40
N ASP A 132 12.70 5.97 14.78
CA ASP A 132 13.63 4.88 15.07
C ASP A 132 12.91 3.50 15.15
N ARG A 133 11.89 3.31 14.30
CA ARG A 133 11.18 2.05 14.20
C ARG A 133 11.91 1.13 13.23
N GLU A 134 12.17 -0.07 13.66
CA GLU A 134 12.79 -1.10 12.83
C GLU A 134 11.87 -1.48 11.67
N VAL A 135 12.42 -1.47 10.46
CA VAL A 135 11.77 -1.88 9.22
C VAL A 135 12.60 -2.99 8.61
N GLU A 136 12.05 -4.17 8.47
CA GLU A 136 12.74 -5.36 7.94
C GLU A 136 13.23 -5.14 6.51
N ALA A 137 12.34 -4.63 5.65
CA ALA A 137 12.71 -4.23 4.30
C ALA A 137 11.86 -3.05 3.80
N SER A 138 12.44 -2.25 2.91
CA SER A 138 11.75 -1.10 2.34
C SER A 138 12.05 -0.94 0.86
N TRP A 139 11.06 -0.46 0.11
CA TRP A 139 11.16 -0.19 -1.33
C TRP A 139 10.59 1.18 -1.65
N THR A 140 11.25 1.89 -2.55
CA THR A 140 10.87 3.24 -2.97
C THR A 140 10.95 3.39 -4.48
N GLY A 141 10.28 4.40 -5.05
CA GLY A 141 10.32 4.69 -6.48
C GLY A 141 9.20 4.07 -7.29
N PHE A 142 8.40 3.18 -6.74
CA PHE A 142 7.38 2.39 -7.46
C PHE A 142 6.04 3.11 -7.62
N SER A 143 5.73 4.10 -6.79
CA SER A 143 4.38 4.66 -6.69
C SER A 143 3.90 5.43 -7.93
N GLN A 144 4.79 5.75 -8.89
CA GLN A 144 4.38 6.49 -10.09
C GLN A 144 3.88 5.58 -11.21
N GLN A 145 4.48 4.41 -11.35
CA GLN A 145 4.16 3.44 -12.38
C GLN A 145 4.55 2.03 -11.91
N PRO A 146 3.81 1.47 -10.93
CA PRO A 146 4.10 0.13 -10.44
C PRO A 146 3.93 -0.89 -11.57
N GLY A 147 4.93 -1.73 -11.73
CA GLY A 147 4.94 -2.85 -12.68
C GLY A 147 4.96 -4.20 -11.95
N TYR A 148 4.75 -5.28 -12.70
CA TYR A 148 4.85 -6.63 -12.15
C TYR A 148 6.22 -6.91 -11.50
N ALA A 149 7.30 -6.43 -12.11
CA ALA A 149 8.65 -6.61 -11.59
C ALA A 149 8.83 -5.95 -10.20
N ASP A 150 8.20 -4.78 -9.98
CA ASP A 150 8.26 -4.06 -8.71
C ASP A 150 7.48 -4.82 -7.62
N ALA A 151 6.30 -5.34 -7.96
CA ALA A 151 5.52 -6.18 -7.07
C ALA A 151 6.26 -7.48 -6.75
N ALA A 152 6.84 -8.15 -7.75
CA ALA A 152 7.63 -9.36 -7.58
C ALA A 152 8.85 -9.10 -6.71
N GLN A 153 9.53 -7.96 -6.86
CA GLN A 153 10.66 -7.57 -6.06
C GLN A 153 10.28 -7.33 -4.59
N ALA A 154 9.15 -6.70 -4.34
CA ALA A 154 8.65 -6.49 -2.98
C ALA A 154 8.16 -7.79 -2.31
N LEU A 155 7.70 -8.76 -3.11
CA LEU A 155 7.16 -10.01 -2.65
C LEU A 155 8.14 -11.19 -2.74
N ALA A 156 9.26 -11.08 -3.45
CA ALA A 156 10.20 -12.16 -3.76
C ALA A 156 11.55 -12.19 -3.03
N PRO A 157 11.90 -11.34 -2.05
CA PRO A 157 13.13 -11.58 -1.30
C PRO A 157 13.02 -12.96 -0.63
N THR A 158 14.09 -13.73 -0.73
CA THR A 158 14.19 -15.09 -0.13
C THR A 158 13.88 -15.09 1.37
N GLU A 159 14.07 -13.97 2.02
CA GLU A 159 13.73 -13.73 3.42
C GLU A 159 12.23 -13.43 3.62
N THR A 160 11.57 -12.82 2.64
CA THR A 160 10.11 -12.68 2.63
C THR A 160 9.41 -14.02 2.37
N ARG A 161 10.09 -15.09 1.92
CA ARG A 161 9.49 -16.45 1.94
C ARG A 161 9.06 -16.86 3.34
N ALA A 162 9.79 -16.43 4.36
CA ALA A 162 9.36 -16.60 5.75
C ALA A 162 8.15 -15.71 6.09
N ALA A 163 8.11 -14.48 5.57
CA ALA A 163 6.99 -13.56 5.72
C ALA A 163 5.77 -14.00 4.90
N TRP A 164 5.94 -14.52 3.68
CA TRP A 164 4.89 -15.16 2.91
C TRP A 164 4.28 -16.36 3.64
N LYS A 165 5.09 -17.14 4.34
CA LYS A 165 4.58 -18.19 5.21
C LYS A 165 3.78 -17.65 6.41
N ALA A 166 3.92 -16.38 6.76
CA ALA A 166 3.11 -15.69 7.77
C ALA A 166 1.90 -14.94 7.18
N LEU A 167 1.80 -14.80 5.85
CA LEU A 167 0.71 -14.11 5.16
C LEU A 167 -0.70 -14.65 5.50
N PRO A 168 -0.94 -15.96 5.68
CA PRO A 168 -2.23 -16.44 6.14
C PRO A 168 -2.67 -15.80 7.46
N ALA A 169 -1.75 -15.52 8.37
CA ALA A 169 -2.06 -14.81 9.62
C ALA A 169 -2.36 -13.31 9.37
N ALA A 170 -1.66 -12.65 8.44
CA ALA A 170 -1.96 -11.28 8.05
C ALA A 170 -3.29 -11.16 7.30
N LEU A 171 -3.65 -12.14 6.48
CA LEU A 171 -4.97 -12.25 5.84
C LEU A 171 -6.08 -12.56 6.87
N GLN A 172 -5.79 -13.29 7.93
CA GLN A 172 -6.72 -13.51 9.03
C GLN A 172 -6.98 -12.24 9.84
N VAL A 173 -5.98 -11.36 10.01
CA VAL A 173 -6.15 -10.04 10.65
C VAL A 173 -7.00 -9.11 9.77
N ALA A 174 -6.94 -9.24 8.45
CA ALA A 174 -7.85 -8.56 7.53
C ALA A 174 -9.32 -9.02 7.66
N ALA A 175 -9.57 -10.13 8.31
CA ALA A 175 -10.89 -10.66 8.64
C ALA A 175 -11.41 -10.24 10.04
N VAL A 176 -10.72 -9.32 10.75
CA VAL A 176 -11.20 -8.75 12.01
C VAL A 176 -12.54 -8.05 11.77
N PRO A 177 -13.58 -8.30 12.59
CA PRO A 177 -14.87 -7.65 12.46
C PRO A 177 -14.72 -6.12 12.50
N GLY A 178 -15.15 -5.43 11.43
CA GLY A 178 -15.01 -3.98 11.26
C GLY A 178 -14.01 -3.56 10.16
N TYR A 179 -13.03 -4.38 9.81
CA TYR A 179 -12.20 -4.21 8.61
C TYR A 179 -12.77 -5.11 7.51
N GLY A 180 -13.76 -4.62 6.81
CA GLY A 180 -14.43 -5.41 5.77
C GLY A 180 -13.45 -5.90 4.71
N ARG A 181 -13.54 -7.18 4.33
CA ARG A 181 -12.78 -7.83 3.24
C ARG A 181 -12.68 -6.98 1.97
N LYS A 182 -13.69 -6.15 1.71
CA LYS A 182 -13.72 -5.19 0.61
C LYS A 182 -12.56 -4.19 0.61
N ARG A 183 -12.09 -3.71 1.75
CA ARG A 183 -11.05 -2.66 1.79
C ARG A 183 -9.63 -3.18 1.58
N VAL A 184 -9.36 -4.42 1.94
CA VAL A 184 -8.03 -5.04 1.71
C VAL A 184 -7.91 -5.48 0.26
N THR A 185 -8.96 -6.07 -0.33
CA THR A 185 -9.01 -6.40 -1.76
C THR A 185 -9.03 -5.15 -2.64
N GLU A 186 -9.72 -4.08 -2.23
CA GLU A 186 -9.68 -2.79 -2.93
C GLU A 186 -8.31 -2.10 -2.84
N ALA A 187 -7.64 -2.16 -1.69
CA ALA A 187 -6.28 -1.64 -1.55
C ALA A 187 -5.25 -2.45 -2.37
N MET A 188 -5.37 -3.76 -2.40
CA MET A 188 -4.53 -4.63 -3.24
C MET A 188 -4.88 -4.52 -4.72
N ALA A 189 -6.17 -4.44 -5.09
CA ALA A 189 -6.61 -4.21 -6.46
C ALA A 189 -6.27 -2.81 -6.99
N ALA A 190 -6.17 -1.81 -6.12
CA ALA A 190 -5.68 -0.49 -6.52
C ALA A 190 -4.16 -0.47 -6.76
N TRP A 191 -3.47 -1.55 -6.43
CA TRP A 191 -2.02 -1.68 -6.60
C TRP A 191 -1.63 -2.52 -7.84
N TRP A 192 -2.54 -3.35 -8.33
CA TRP A 192 -2.45 -4.05 -9.62
C TRP A 192 -3.05 -3.19 -10.72
#